data_4daeddd5bb75f3d2f915f85c6055d810
#
_entry.id   4daeddd5bb75f3d2f915f85c6055d810
#
_cell.length_a   1.000
_cell.length_b   1.000
_cell.length_c   1.000
_cell.angle_alpha   90.00
_cell.angle_beta   90.00
_cell.angle_gamma   90.00
#
_symmetry.space_group_name_H-M   'P 1'
#
loop_
_entity.id
_entity.type
_entity.pdbx_description
1 polymer ?
#
loop_
_entity_poly.entity_id
_entity_poly.type
_entity_poly.pdbx_seq_one_letter_code
_entity_poly.pdbx_strand_id
1 'polypeptide(L)'
;EIEKFAGKTSWESGISNYWGNRLFQRALKSATFRQELDEAIQDLKGKLNPDYLSQEVAKYQETVKPYVTKEPDSTHLGLTPSQYDEVAAAIPKEIESNYQDYLDSLKKPMPFFIGIPEKDENGKLKVRWDAAYDLNGQKITYKVEVAKDFEFKEIIHTEEGITLSETVLDMPEKGH
;
A
#
# COMPACT_ATOMS: atom_id res chain seq x y z
N GLU A 1 15.32 16.20 -0.70
CA GLU A 1 15.10 15.10 0.27
C GLU A 1 13.88 14.32 -0.20
N ILE A 2 14.11 13.08 -0.61
CA ILE A 2 13.01 12.14 -0.73
C ILE A 2 12.65 11.81 0.71
N GLU A 3 11.61 12.44 1.23
CA GLU A 3 11.06 12.05 2.52
C GLU A 3 10.81 10.54 2.46
N LYS A 4 11.42 9.81 3.37
CA LYS A 4 11.04 8.42 3.62
C LYS A 4 9.60 8.49 4.10
N PHE A 5 8.67 8.28 3.20
CA PHE A 5 7.27 8.08 3.58
C PHE A 5 7.28 7.00 4.66
N ALA A 6 6.84 7.39 5.84
CA ALA A 6 6.65 6.46 6.95
C ALA A 6 5.86 5.27 6.43
N GLY A 7 6.40 4.10 6.57
CA GLY A 7 6.01 2.80 6.09
C GLY A 7 4.72 2.67 5.28
N LYS A 8 4.72 1.82 4.28
CA LYS A 8 3.53 1.50 3.50
C LYS A 8 2.39 1.15 4.46
N THR A 9 1.29 1.87 4.37
CA THR A 9 0.07 1.44 5.06
C THR A 9 -0.36 0.08 4.50
N SER A 10 -1.08 -0.71 5.27
CA SER A 10 -1.43 -2.09 4.88
C SER A 10 -2.27 -2.20 3.59
N TRP A 11 -2.85 -1.08 3.12
CA TRP A 11 -3.61 -1.00 1.88
C TRP A 11 -2.77 -0.56 0.67
N GLU A 12 -1.53 -0.09 0.87
CA GLU A 12 -0.62 0.37 -0.19
C GLU A 12 0.27 -0.75 -0.75
N SER A 13 -0.11 -2.01 -0.62
CA SER A 13 0.63 -3.15 -1.13
C SER A 13 -0.09 -3.86 -2.28
N GLY A 14 0.66 -4.48 -3.16
CA GLY A 14 0.12 -5.27 -4.26
C GLY A 14 -0.76 -4.45 -5.20
N ILE A 15 -1.90 -5.00 -5.60
CA ILE A 15 -2.81 -4.35 -6.57
C ILE A 15 -3.54 -3.13 -6.01
N SER A 16 -3.61 -2.96 -4.69
CA SER A 16 -4.26 -1.80 -4.09
C SER A 16 -3.58 -0.48 -4.47
N ASN A 17 -2.28 -0.49 -4.75
CA ASN A 17 -1.52 0.67 -5.23
C ASN A 17 -2.07 1.24 -6.55
N TYR A 18 -2.71 0.43 -7.36
CA TYR A 18 -3.25 0.84 -8.66
C TYR A 18 -4.73 1.23 -8.59
N TRP A 19 -5.38 1.02 -7.44
CA TRP A 19 -6.83 1.23 -7.30
C TRP A 19 -7.25 2.70 -7.43
N GLY A 20 -6.37 3.66 -7.19
CA GLY A 20 -6.63 5.08 -7.39
C GLY A 20 -6.88 5.49 -8.85
N ASN A 21 -6.49 4.66 -9.83
CA ASN A 21 -6.67 4.91 -11.25
C ASN A 21 -7.91 4.20 -11.79
N ARG A 22 -8.84 4.94 -12.41
CA ARG A 22 -10.10 4.39 -12.94
C ARG A 22 -9.93 3.31 -14.00
N LEU A 23 -8.88 3.38 -14.82
CA LEU A 23 -8.60 2.36 -15.83
C LEU A 23 -8.25 1.03 -15.14
N PHE A 24 -7.33 1.10 -14.17
CA PHE A 24 -6.95 -0.09 -13.40
C PHE A 24 -8.10 -0.64 -12.56
N GLN A 25 -8.92 0.23 -11.95
CA GLN A 25 -10.12 -0.25 -11.23
C GLN A 25 -11.04 -1.09 -12.13
N ARG A 26 -11.29 -0.63 -13.37
CA ARG A 26 -12.13 -1.37 -14.33
C ARG A 26 -11.49 -2.68 -14.75
N ALA A 27 -10.20 -2.67 -15.05
CA ALA A 27 -9.45 -3.86 -15.42
C ALA A 27 -9.44 -4.88 -14.28
N LEU A 28 -9.09 -4.46 -13.07
CA LEU A 28 -9.02 -5.34 -11.89
C LEU A 28 -10.39 -5.91 -11.45
N LYS A 29 -11.50 -5.26 -11.80
CA LYS A 29 -12.85 -5.82 -11.59
C LYS A 29 -13.17 -7.00 -12.51
N SER A 30 -12.48 -7.13 -13.66
CA SER A 30 -12.62 -8.29 -14.56
C SER A 30 -11.85 -9.49 -14.02
N ALA A 31 -12.55 -10.60 -13.83
CA ALA A 31 -11.92 -11.86 -13.41
C ALA A 31 -10.94 -12.39 -14.46
N THR A 32 -11.28 -12.27 -15.75
CA THR A 32 -10.39 -12.64 -16.86
C THR A 32 -9.10 -11.85 -16.85
N PHE A 33 -9.19 -10.51 -16.64
CA PHE A 33 -8.01 -9.69 -16.55
C PHE A 33 -7.11 -10.06 -15.37
N ARG A 34 -7.71 -10.36 -14.20
CA ARG A 34 -6.93 -10.80 -13.03
C ARG A 34 -6.22 -12.13 -13.28
N GLN A 35 -6.86 -13.06 -14.01
CA GLN A 35 -6.22 -14.32 -14.40
C GLN A 35 -5.04 -14.08 -15.34
N GLU A 36 -5.22 -13.28 -16.40
CA GLU A 36 -4.15 -12.92 -17.32
C GLU A 36 -2.99 -12.20 -16.62
N LEU A 37 -3.32 -11.33 -15.64
CA LEU A 37 -2.32 -10.65 -14.81
C LEU A 37 -1.53 -11.65 -13.96
N ASP A 38 -2.19 -12.60 -13.33
CA ASP A 38 -1.52 -13.64 -12.53
C ASP A 38 -0.61 -14.50 -13.39
N GLU A 39 -1.06 -14.94 -14.56
CA GLU A 39 -0.26 -15.69 -15.53
C GLU A 39 1.00 -14.90 -15.97
N ALA A 40 0.85 -13.60 -16.24
CA ALA A 40 1.97 -12.73 -16.58
C ALA A 40 2.96 -12.55 -15.42
N ILE A 41 2.46 -12.43 -14.18
CA ILE A 41 3.30 -12.34 -12.97
C ILE A 41 4.06 -13.66 -12.76
N GLN A 42 3.43 -14.83 -12.96
CA GLN A 42 4.08 -16.11 -12.84
C GLN A 42 5.18 -16.31 -13.91
N ASP A 43 4.93 -15.92 -15.16
CA ASP A 43 5.94 -15.95 -16.23
C ASP A 43 7.12 -15.05 -15.89
N LEU A 44 6.86 -13.82 -15.43
CA LEU A 44 7.91 -12.88 -15.02
C LEU A 44 8.73 -13.42 -13.83
N LYS A 45 8.05 -13.96 -12.82
CA LYS A 45 8.68 -14.56 -11.64
C LYS A 45 9.58 -15.74 -12.02
N GLY A 46 9.16 -16.56 -13.00
CA GLY A 46 9.98 -17.65 -13.53
C GLY A 46 11.26 -17.17 -14.22
N LYS A 47 11.18 -16.06 -14.96
CA LYS A 47 12.30 -15.41 -15.63
C LYS A 47 13.25 -14.70 -14.66
N LEU A 48 12.70 -14.01 -13.69
CA LEU A 48 13.42 -13.26 -12.65
C LEU A 48 13.59 -14.11 -11.38
N ASN A 49 14.02 -15.36 -11.54
CA ASN A 49 14.27 -16.22 -10.38
C ASN A 49 15.48 -15.73 -9.56
N PRO A 50 15.60 -16.14 -8.28
CA PRO A 50 16.66 -15.64 -7.39
C PRO A 50 18.08 -15.88 -7.88
N ASP A 51 18.33 -16.99 -8.56
CA ASP A 51 19.68 -17.31 -9.08
C ASP A 51 20.07 -16.38 -10.23
N TYR A 52 19.15 -16.15 -11.17
CA TYR A 52 19.35 -15.18 -12.25
C TYR A 52 19.55 -13.77 -11.71
N LEU A 53 18.70 -13.33 -10.79
CA LEU A 53 18.79 -12.00 -10.19
C LEU A 53 20.11 -11.81 -9.41
N SER A 54 20.54 -12.83 -8.66
CA SER A 54 21.81 -12.76 -7.92
C SER A 54 23.01 -12.56 -8.87
N GLN A 55 23.00 -13.24 -10.02
CA GLN A 55 24.04 -13.09 -11.02
C GLN A 55 24.01 -11.71 -11.67
N GLU A 56 22.83 -11.20 -12.04
CA GLU A 56 22.71 -9.88 -12.64
C GLU A 56 23.07 -8.77 -11.66
N VAL A 57 22.59 -8.85 -10.41
CA VAL A 57 22.98 -7.90 -9.36
C VAL A 57 24.49 -7.88 -9.15
N ALA A 58 25.15 -9.04 -9.11
CA ALA A 58 26.60 -9.11 -8.97
C ALA A 58 27.35 -8.41 -10.10
N LYS A 59 26.91 -8.60 -11.36
CA LYS A 59 27.48 -7.89 -12.53
C LYS A 59 27.34 -6.35 -12.37
N TYR A 60 26.15 -5.89 -12.01
CA TYR A 60 25.92 -4.45 -11.84
C TYR A 60 26.70 -3.90 -10.64
N GLN A 61 26.81 -4.64 -9.54
CA GLN A 61 27.62 -4.24 -8.40
C GLN A 61 29.10 -4.08 -8.77
N GLU A 62 29.66 -5.02 -9.53
CA GLU A 62 31.06 -4.92 -10.00
C GLU A 62 31.31 -3.64 -10.78
N THR A 63 30.36 -3.25 -11.62
CA THR A 63 30.47 -2.05 -12.46
C THR A 63 30.13 -0.75 -11.71
N VAL A 64 29.07 -0.72 -10.91
CA VAL A 64 28.48 0.51 -10.36
C VAL A 64 29.05 0.88 -8.99
N LYS A 65 29.25 -0.12 -8.12
CA LYS A 65 29.70 0.11 -6.75
C LYS A 65 30.99 0.95 -6.62
N PRO A 66 32.03 0.77 -7.45
CA PRO A 66 33.24 1.58 -7.36
C PRO A 66 33.02 3.09 -7.58
N TYR A 67 31.95 3.45 -8.26
CA TYR A 67 31.58 4.87 -8.50
C TYR A 67 30.69 5.39 -7.38
N VAL A 68 29.55 4.77 -7.14
CA VAL A 68 28.53 5.28 -6.20
C VAL A 68 28.97 5.28 -4.73
N THR A 69 30.00 4.50 -4.38
CA THR A 69 30.53 4.44 -3.01
C THR A 69 31.76 5.34 -2.79
N LYS A 70 32.16 6.14 -3.80
CA LYS A 70 33.26 7.10 -3.73
C LYS A 70 32.80 8.50 -4.06
N GLU A 71 33.55 9.49 -3.59
CA GLU A 71 33.31 10.89 -3.95
C GLU A 71 33.51 11.12 -5.47
N PRO A 72 32.65 11.98 -6.10
CA PRO A 72 31.61 12.80 -5.46
C PRO A 72 30.26 12.06 -5.28
N ASP A 73 30.06 10.91 -5.87
CA ASP A 73 28.76 10.25 -5.96
C ASP A 73 28.27 9.71 -4.60
N SER A 74 29.19 9.29 -3.73
CA SER A 74 28.86 8.79 -2.38
C SER A 74 28.09 9.80 -1.53
N THR A 75 28.32 11.11 -1.72
CA THR A 75 27.57 12.18 -1.05
C THR A 75 26.07 12.13 -1.40
N HIS A 76 25.72 11.71 -2.61
CA HIS A 76 24.35 11.67 -3.11
C HIS A 76 23.66 10.31 -2.89
N LEU A 77 24.42 9.24 -2.69
CA LEU A 77 23.86 7.91 -2.47
C LEU A 77 23.07 7.80 -1.16
N GLY A 78 23.52 8.50 -0.10
CA GLY A 78 22.88 8.43 1.22
C GLY A 78 23.02 7.07 1.92
N LEU A 79 23.89 6.18 1.42
CA LEU A 79 24.17 4.86 1.97
C LEU A 79 25.67 4.68 2.16
N THR A 80 26.05 4.01 3.22
CA THR A 80 27.42 3.51 3.36
C THR A 80 27.67 2.34 2.39
N PRO A 81 28.95 2.02 2.04
CA PRO A 81 29.26 0.86 1.20
C PRO A 81 28.67 -0.47 1.72
N SER A 82 28.61 -0.66 3.04
CA SER A 82 28.00 -1.86 3.64
C SER A 82 26.49 -1.89 3.44
N GLN A 83 25.81 -0.77 3.66
CA GLN A 83 24.37 -0.65 3.41
C GLN A 83 24.00 -0.84 1.93
N TYR A 84 24.86 -0.38 1.02
CA TYR A 84 24.70 -0.64 -0.40
C TYR A 84 24.75 -2.15 -0.71
N ASP A 85 25.70 -2.88 -0.12
CA ASP A 85 25.81 -4.33 -0.29
C ASP A 85 24.59 -5.06 0.29
N GLU A 86 24.10 -4.64 1.45
CA GLU A 86 22.91 -5.22 2.08
C GLU A 86 21.67 -5.03 1.22
N VAL A 87 21.46 -3.83 0.68
CA VAL A 87 20.35 -3.54 -0.23
C VAL A 87 20.45 -4.37 -1.50
N ALA A 88 21.63 -4.44 -2.11
CA ALA A 88 21.83 -5.23 -3.31
C ALA A 88 21.60 -6.74 -3.08
N ALA A 89 22.02 -7.27 -1.94
CA ALA A 89 21.81 -8.68 -1.56
C ALA A 89 20.33 -9.00 -1.24
N ALA A 90 19.51 -7.99 -0.93
CA ALA A 90 18.08 -8.16 -0.67
C ALA A 90 17.26 -8.30 -1.97
N ILE A 91 17.69 -7.68 -3.08
CA ILE A 91 16.94 -7.63 -4.35
C ILE A 91 16.43 -9.01 -4.82
N PRO A 92 17.21 -10.09 -4.83
CA PRO A 92 16.72 -11.40 -5.26
C PRO A 92 15.54 -11.95 -4.44
N LYS A 93 15.39 -11.49 -3.19
CA LYS A 93 14.32 -11.94 -2.28
C LYS A 93 13.06 -11.11 -2.41
N GLU A 94 13.15 -9.89 -2.93
CA GLU A 94 12.02 -8.96 -3.04
C GLU A 94 10.95 -9.46 -4.02
N ILE A 95 11.33 -10.22 -5.04
CA ILE A 95 10.37 -10.81 -6.00
C ILE A 95 9.37 -11.71 -5.28
N GLU A 96 9.84 -12.58 -4.36
CA GLU A 96 8.93 -13.45 -3.60
C GLU A 96 8.08 -12.65 -2.63
N SER A 97 8.67 -11.68 -1.93
CA SER A 97 7.94 -10.80 -1.02
C SER A 97 6.87 -9.98 -1.74
N ASN A 98 7.20 -9.39 -2.89
CA ASN A 98 6.26 -8.62 -3.70
C ASN A 98 5.14 -9.50 -4.27
N TYR A 99 5.45 -10.74 -4.63
CA TYR A 99 4.41 -11.68 -5.06
C TYR A 99 3.47 -12.05 -3.92
N GLN A 100 4.00 -12.26 -2.71
CA GLN A 100 3.16 -12.51 -1.54
C GLN A 100 2.27 -11.29 -1.21
N ASP A 101 2.81 -10.07 -1.30
CA ASP A 101 2.04 -8.84 -1.14
C ASP A 101 0.90 -8.74 -2.19
N TYR A 102 1.17 -9.14 -3.43
CA TYR A 102 0.15 -9.23 -4.47
C TYR A 102 -0.97 -10.20 -4.08
N LEU A 103 -0.63 -11.44 -3.69
CA LEU A 103 -1.62 -12.44 -3.28
C LEU A 103 -2.45 -11.98 -2.07
N ASP A 104 -1.82 -11.34 -1.10
CA ASP A 104 -2.50 -10.86 0.10
C ASP A 104 -3.40 -9.65 -0.19
N SER A 105 -3.02 -8.82 -1.15
CA SER A 105 -3.87 -7.71 -1.60
C SER A 105 -5.16 -8.16 -2.29
N LEU A 106 -5.17 -9.33 -2.93
CA LEU A 106 -6.39 -9.92 -3.51
C LEU A 106 -7.43 -10.36 -2.47
N LYS A 107 -7.01 -10.57 -1.22
CA LYS A 107 -7.87 -11.04 -0.12
C LYS A 107 -8.51 -9.92 0.67
N LYS A 108 -8.08 -8.67 0.44
CA LYS A 108 -8.54 -7.49 1.20
C LYS A 108 -9.50 -6.67 0.36
N PRO A 109 -10.46 -5.98 0.99
CA PRO A 109 -11.23 -4.95 0.30
C PRO A 109 -10.30 -3.87 -0.26
N MET A 110 -10.64 -3.34 -1.43
CA MET A 110 -9.88 -2.24 -2.03
C MET A 110 -10.05 -0.95 -1.24
N PRO A 111 -9.04 -0.08 -1.24
CA PRO A 111 -9.08 1.19 -0.53
C PRO A 111 -10.18 2.10 -1.08
N PHE A 112 -10.68 2.99 -0.24
CA PHE A 112 -11.75 3.93 -0.56
C PHE A 112 -11.43 5.30 0.05
N PHE A 113 -12.08 6.34 -0.47
CA PHE A 113 -11.93 7.69 0.05
C PHE A 113 -12.98 7.99 1.11
N ILE A 114 -12.56 8.69 2.16
CA ILE A 114 -13.44 9.25 3.19
C ILE A 114 -13.73 10.70 2.78
N GLY A 115 -15.02 11.04 2.75
CA GLY A 115 -15.48 12.39 2.50
C GLY A 115 -15.20 13.33 3.68
N ILE A 116 -15.25 14.62 3.41
CA ILE A 116 -15.16 15.62 4.48
C ILE A 116 -16.38 15.48 5.39
N PRO A 117 -16.21 15.34 6.72
CA PRO A 117 -17.33 15.29 7.65
C PRO A 117 -18.17 16.56 7.60
N GLU A 118 -19.49 16.43 7.63
CA GLU A 118 -20.44 17.53 7.56
C GLU A 118 -21.32 17.56 8.81
N LYS A 119 -21.72 18.75 9.23
CA LYS A 119 -22.70 18.90 10.29
C LYS A 119 -24.11 18.67 9.73
N ASP A 120 -24.88 17.76 10.33
CA ASP A 120 -26.27 17.52 9.95
C ASP A 120 -27.22 18.57 10.54
N GLU A 121 -28.51 18.47 10.21
CA GLU A 121 -29.58 19.39 10.66
C GLU A 121 -29.78 19.35 12.20
N ASN A 122 -29.40 18.26 12.84
CA ASN A 122 -29.49 18.05 14.29
C ASN A 122 -28.19 18.47 15.02
N GLY A 123 -27.22 18.98 14.28
CA GLY A 123 -25.94 19.39 14.84
C GLY A 123 -24.98 18.25 15.09
N LYS A 124 -25.24 17.03 14.62
CA LYS A 124 -24.35 15.88 14.69
C LYS A 124 -23.38 15.86 13.52
N LEU A 125 -22.30 15.09 13.65
CA LEU A 125 -21.27 14.92 12.63
C LEU A 125 -21.65 13.77 11.70
N LYS A 126 -21.97 14.08 10.46
CA LYS A 126 -22.22 13.08 9.42
C LYS A 126 -20.92 12.79 8.67
N VAL A 127 -20.48 11.53 8.69
CA VAL A 127 -19.29 11.03 8.00
C VAL A 127 -19.75 10.10 6.88
N ARG A 128 -19.20 10.31 5.67
CA ARG A 128 -19.47 9.49 4.49
C ARG A 128 -18.17 9.04 3.85
N TRP A 129 -18.23 7.89 3.17
CA TRP A 129 -17.11 7.36 2.41
C TRP A 129 -17.58 6.64 1.14
N ASP A 130 -16.67 6.43 0.21
CA ASP A 130 -16.95 5.62 -0.97
C ASP A 130 -17.13 4.16 -0.55
N ALA A 131 -18.05 3.45 -1.21
CA ALA A 131 -18.21 2.02 -0.97
C ALA A 131 -16.91 1.28 -1.35
N ALA A 132 -16.32 0.57 -0.40
CA ALA A 132 -15.20 -0.31 -0.67
C ALA A 132 -15.62 -1.43 -1.64
N TYR A 133 -14.64 -1.97 -2.38
CA TYR A 133 -14.88 -3.05 -3.33
C TYR A 133 -14.08 -4.29 -2.92
N ASP A 134 -14.76 -5.42 -2.78
CA ASP A 134 -14.13 -6.72 -2.57
C ASP A 134 -14.06 -7.50 -3.89
N LEU A 135 -12.86 -7.96 -4.27
CA LEU A 135 -12.62 -8.65 -5.53
C LEU A 135 -13.25 -10.06 -5.56
N ASN A 136 -13.53 -10.63 -4.39
CA ASN A 136 -14.11 -11.96 -4.21
C ASN A 136 -15.62 -11.91 -3.96
N GLY A 137 -16.22 -10.70 -3.97
CA GLY A 137 -17.65 -10.49 -3.74
C GLY A 137 -18.11 -10.75 -2.31
N GLN A 138 -17.22 -10.67 -1.34
CA GLN A 138 -17.56 -10.86 0.07
C GLN A 138 -18.32 -9.64 0.61
N LYS A 139 -19.17 -9.89 1.61
CA LYS A 139 -19.88 -8.80 2.29
C LYS A 139 -18.90 -7.96 3.09
N ILE A 140 -18.90 -6.66 2.81
CA ILE A 140 -18.07 -5.69 3.52
C ILE A 140 -18.86 -5.10 4.69
N THR A 141 -18.19 -4.92 5.81
CA THR A 141 -18.61 -4.09 6.93
C THR A 141 -17.51 -3.10 7.27
N TYR A 142 -17.89 -1.95 7.81
CA TYR A 142 -16.95 -0.90 8.17
C TYR A 142 -16.85 -0.76 9.67
N LYS A 143 -15.69 -0.27 10.10
CA LYS A 143 -15.42 0.23 11.43
C LYS A 143 -15.05 1.70 11.32
N VAL A 144 -15.66 2.55 12.16
CA VAL A 144 -15.29 3.96 12.28
C VAL A 144 -14.69 4.19 13.66
N GLU A 145 -13.57 4.83 13.69
CA GLU A 145 -12.88 5.25 14.90
C GLU A 145 -12.65 6.76 14.82
N VAL A 146 -12.83 7.45 15.93
CA VAL A 146 -12.49 8.85 16.11
C VAL A 146 -11.48 8.94 17.24
N ALA A 147 -10.37 9.62 17.00
CA ALA A 147 -9.33 9.83 17.98
C ALA A 147 -9.07 11.32 18.19
N LYS A 148 -8.52 11.69 19.33
CA LYS A 148 -8.08 13.06 19.64
C LYS A 148 -6.75 13.41 18.97
N ASP A 149 -5.97 12.41 18.60
CA ASP A 149 -4.66 12.57 18.02
C ASP A 149 -4.54 11.88 16.66
N PHE A 150 -3.62 12.37 15.83
CA PHE A 150 -3.39 11.87 14.49
C PHE A 150 -2.84 10.42 14.45
N GLU A 151 -2.21 9.98 15.53
CA GLU A 151 -1.64 8.64 15.62
C GLU A 151 -2.65 7.60 16.13
N PHE A 152 -3.91 8.00 16.38
CA PHE A 152 -4.99 7.16 16.91
C PHE A 152 -4.62 6.46 18.24
N LYS A 153 -3.88 7.14 19.10
CA LYS A 153 -3.53 6.64 20.43
C LYS A 153 -4.66 6.83 21.45
N GLU A 154 -5.39 7.92 21.34
CA GLU A 154 -6.52 8.25 22.21
C GLU A 154 -7.84 8.18 21.44
N ILE A 155 -8.38 6.96 21.29
CA ILE A 155 -9.66 6.72 20.62
C ILE A 155 -10.79 7.12 21.54
N ILE A 156 -11.68 8.01 21.08
CA ILE A 156 -12.84 8.53 21.83
C ILE A 156 -14.17 7.97 21.38
N HIS A 157 -14.22 7.38 20.17
CA HIS A 157 -15.41 6.74 19.64
C HIS A 157 -15.02 5.56 18.75
N THR A 158 -15.77 4.48 18.84
CA THR A 158 -15.66 3.31 17.96
C THR A 158 -17.05 2.81 17.61
N GLU A 159 -17.33 2.63 16.33
CA GLU A 159 -18.54 1.98 15.82
C GLU A 159 -18.14 0.90 14.81
N GLU A 160 -18.66 -0.33 14.99
CA GLU A 160 -18.32 -1.49 14.16
C GLU A 160 -19.53 -2.12 13.51
N GLY A 161 -19.32 -2.92 12.47
CA GLY A 161 -20.38 -3.63 11.77
C GLY A 161 -21.27 -2.75 10.89
N ILE A 162 -20.82 -1.54 10.56
CA ILE A 162 -21.55 -0.62 9.70
C ILE A 162 -21.65 -1.21 8.29
N THR A 163 -22.83 -1.28 7.73
CA THR A 163 -23.08 -1.85 6.39
C THR A 163 -23.35 -0.78 5.33
N LEU A 164 -23.59 0.45 5.75
CA LEU A 164 -23.77 1.62 4.88
C LEU A 164 -22.44 2.36 4.73
N SER A 165 -22.32 3.18 3.71
CA SER A 165 -21.15 4.02 3.49
C SER A 165 -21.29 5.40 4.17
N GLU A 166 -21.97 5.43 5.28
CA GLU A 166 -22.14 6.63 6.12
C GLU A 166 -22.48 6.26 7.56
N THR A 167 -22.13 7.14 8.49
CA THR A 167 -22.58 7.12 9.88
C THR A 167 -22.76 8.53 10.42
N VAL A 168 -23.48 8.65 11.53
CA VAL A 168 -23.73 9.91 12.23
C VAL A 168 -23.24 9.80 13.66
N LEU A 169 -22.30 10.65 14.02
CA LEU A 169 -21.62 10.68 15.31
C LEU A 169 -22.05 11.92 16.11
N ASP A 170 -21.96 11.83 17.42
CA ASP A 170 -22.07 13.03 18.25
C ASP A 170 -20.88 13.96 17.98
N MET A 171 -21.14 15.27 17.96
CA MET A 171 -20.04 16.23 17.78
C MET A 171 -19.04 16.10 18.92
N PRO A 172 -17.75 15.98 18.63
CA PRO A 172 -16.74 16.03 19.68
C PRO A 172 -16.77 17.39 20.38
N GLU A 173 -16.46 17.42 21.67
CA GLU A 173 -16.36 18.65 22.45
C GLU A 173 -15.34 19.61 21.81
N LYS A 174 -15.60 20.93 21.90
CA LYS A 174 -14.67 21.93 21.36
C LYS A 174 -13.29 21.81 21.99
N GLY A 175 -12.27 21.62 21.14
CA GLY A 175 -10.88 21.49 21.55
C GLY A 175 -10.24 20.14 21.23
N HIS A 176 -10.94 19.33 20.49
CA HIS A 176 -10.42 18.04 19.99
C HIS A 176 -10.39 18.01 18.46
#